data_78a73fab8fe45f021f6e3a93fb813c77
#
_entry.id   78a73fab8fe45f021f6e3a93fb813c77
#
_cell.length_a   1.000
_cell.length_b   1.000
_cell.length_c   1.000
_cell.angle_alpha   90.00
_cell.angle_beta   90.00
_cell.angle_gamma   90.00
#
_symmetry.space_group_name_H-M   'P 1'
#
loop_
_entity.id
_entity.type
_entity.pdbx_description
1 polymer ?
#
loop_
_entity_poly.entity_id
_entity_poly.type
_entity_poly.pdbx_seq_one_letter_code
_entity_poly.pdbx_strand_id
1 'polypeptide(L)'
;MTGKTRGRRSSERGIALIITLVLVAILVTLVVEVTYSTHVNVRIAATFRDDLSAYYVARSGVELALAVLRMDFEEDQEDVSQGKQSTRQDHLGELWANLDEAVTAAQGLEADLFGGGQLFLRIIDEDRKINVNLINQQSTYPIVERIFLDSEISEDYRSAIMDWVDENQEETDPGGAETRFYENLDNPYPCKDGPMDTISELRMISGHDEATKKTFEAFEGEKGSGDKGKWTLEDLLSAVPGRGPNINVNTAPGPVIMALHQDIDHLQVQEALQDRTADPFPRVDAFRDYFNNNFGIADLPPHLAVHSEYFRIESVGI
;
A
#
# COMPACT_ATOMS: atom_id res chain seq x y z
N MET A 1 -78.06 -27.03 -64.58
CA MET A 1 -78.08 -26.02 -63.49
C MET A 1 -76.80 -26.13 -62.70
N THR A 2 -75.87 -25.26 -62.95
CA THR A 2 -74.49 -25.28 -62.39
C THR A 2 -74.43 -24.35 -61.22
N GLY A 3 -74.24 -24.95 -60.01
CA GLY A 3 -73.96 -24.22 -58.78
C GLY A 3 -72.45 -24.03 -58.57
N LYS A 4 -71.96 -22.82 -58.62
CA LYS A 4 -70.56 -22.40 -58.55
C LYS A 4 -70.11 -22.26 -57.07
N THR A 5 -69.33 -23.21 -56.56
CA THR A 5 -68.63 -23.12 -55.25
C THR A 5 -67.48 -22.11 -55.36
N ARG A 6 -67.71 -20.85 -55.03
CA ARG A 6 -66.71 -19.78 -55.06
C ARG A 6 -66.47 -19.13 -53.66
N GLY A 7 -66.21 -19.90 -52.69
CA GLY A 7 -66.06 -19.40 -51.29
C GLY A 7 -64.87 -19.82 -50.51
N ARG A 8 -64.07 -20.86 -50.95
CA ARG A 8 -63.06 -21.47 -50.12
C ARG A 8 -61.63 -20.95 -50.27
N ARG A 9 -61.29 -20.39 -51.43
CA ARG A 9 -59.92 -19.92 -51.75
C ARG A 9 -59.47 -18.62 -51.09
N SER A 10 -60.33 -17.74 -50.59
CA SER A 10 -59.97 -16.49 -49.96
C SER A 10 -59.54 -16.69 -48.48
N SER A 11 -60.16 -17.67 -47.79
CA SER A 11 -59.82 -18.00 -46.37
C SER A 11 -58.44 -18.68 -46.25
N GLU A 12 -58.08 -19.54 -47.21
CA GLU A 12 -56.76 -20.22 -47.21
C GLU A 12 -55.61 -19.24 -47.46
N ARG A 13 -55.79 -18.18 -48.26
CA ARG A 13 -54.78 -17.14 -48.48
C ARG A 13 -54.56 -16.25 -47.28
N GLY A 14 -55.56 -16.00 -46.44
CA GLY A 14 -55.44 -15.23 -45.18
C GLY A 14 -54.68 -16.01 -44.12
N ILE A 15 -54.91 -17.32 -44.00
CA ILE A 15 -54.18 -18.20 -43.05
C ILE A 15 -52.69 -18.30 -43.42
N ALA A 16 -52.38 -18.48 -44.73
CA ALA A 16 -50.99 -18.53 -45.17
C ALA A 16 -50.23 -17.21 -44.86
N LEU A 17 -50.87 -16.04 -45.01
CA LEU A 17 -50.26 -14.77 -44.68
C LEU A 17 -49.97 -14.65 -43.17
N ILE A 18 -50.87 -15.09 -42.31
CA ILE A 18 -50.68 -15.09 -40.87
C ILE A 18 -49.49 -15.99 -40.46
N ILE A 19 -49.43 -17.20 -41.02
CA ILE A 19 -48.35 -18.16 -40.78
C ILE A 19 -46.99 -17.56 -41.20
N THR A 20 -46.91 -16.96 -42.38
CA THR A 20 -45.65 -16.33 -42.83
C THR A 20 -45.25 -15.18 -41.95
N LEU A 21 -46.19 -14.36 -41.49
CA LEU A 21 -45.94 -13.23 -40.62
C LEU A 21 -45.42 -13.70 -39.22
N VAL A 22 -46.02 -14.77 -38.68
CA VAL A 22 -45.54 -15.38 -37.41
C VAL A 22 -44.17 -15.98 -37.59
N LEU A 23 -43.88 -16.68 -38.67
CA LEU A 23 -42.56 -17.22 -38.99
C LEU A 23 -41.50 -16.13 -39.11
N VAL A 24 -41.82 -15.04 -39.81
CA VAL A 24 -40.91 -13.88 -39.93
C VAL A 24 -40.67 -13.22 -38.55
N ALA A 25 -41.70 -13.05 -37.72
CA ALA A 25 -41.56 -12.54 -36.37
C ALA A 25 -40.63 -13.41 -35.50
N ILE A 26 -40.82 -14.74 -35.56
CA ILE A 26 -39.93 -15.69 -34.83
C ILE A 26 -38.48 -15.59 -35.33
N LEU A 27 -38.27 -15.55 -36.65
CA LEU A 27 -36.93 -15.41 -37.22
C LEU A 27 -36.26 -14.10 -36.83
N VAL A 28 -37.00 -12.98 -36.85
CA VAL A 28 -36.48 -11.68 -36.41
C VAL A 28 -36.07 -11.74 -34.93
N THR A 29 -36.93 -12.31 -34.08
CA THR A 29 -36.62 -12.47 -32.65
C THR A 29 -35.37 -13.30 -32.44
N LEU A 30 -35.20 -14.45 -33.10
CA LEU A 30 -34.03 -15.29 -33.06
C LEU A 30 -32.76 -14.56 -33.51
N VAL A 31 -32.83 -13.81 -34.62
CA VAL A 31 -31.69 -13.03 -35.11
C VAL A 31 -31.26 -11.97 -34.10
N VAL A 32 -32.24 -11.25 -33.53
CA VAL A 32 -31.96 -10.23 -32.51
C VAL A 32 -31.32 -10.85 -31.30
N GLU A 33 -31.83 -11.98 -30.80
CA GLU A 33 -31.29 -12.67 -29.62
C GLU A 33 -29.85 -13.19 -29.85
N VAL A 34 -29.61 -13.84 -31.01
CA VAL A 34 -28.27 -14.30 -31.39
C VAL A 34 -27.30 -13.13 -31.52
N THR A 35 -27.71 -12.05 -32.14
CA THR A 35 -26.88 -10.84 -32.31
C THR A 35 -26.56 -10.22 -30.97
N TYR A 36 -27.55 -10.08 -30.08
CA TYR A 36 -27.34 -9.57 -28.72
C TYR A 36 -26.37 -10.44 -27.92
N SER A 37 -26.59 -11.76 -27.88
CA SER A 37 -25.73 -12.71 -27.22
C SER A 37 -24.29 -12.66 -27.75
N THR A 38 -24.12 -12.56 -29.07
CA THR A 38 -22.79 -12.43 -29.68
C THR A 38 -22.08 -11.12 -29.24
N HIS A 39 -22.78 -9.98 -29.22
CA HIS A 39 -22.22 -8.73 -28.77
C HIS A 39 -21.82 -8.77 -27.29
N VAL A 40 -22.64 -9.39 -26.43
CA VAL A 40 -22.29 -9.58 -25.00
C VAL A 40 -21.05 -10.44 -24.85
N ASN A 41 -20.98 -11.58 -25.56
CA ASN A 41 -19.82 -12.47 -25.51
C ASN A 41 -18.54 -11.80 -26.00
N VAL A 42 -18.61 -11.00 -27.06
CA VAL A 42 -17.44 -10.23 -27.55
C VAL A 42 -16.97 -9.21 -26.50
N ARG A 43 -17.89 -8.50 -25.83
CA ARG A 43 -17.53 -7.57 -24.76
C ARG A 43 -16.88 -8.29 -23.58
N ILE A 44 -17.47 -9.40 -23.13
CA ILE A 44 -16.90 -10.22 -22.05
C ILE A 44 -15.48 -10.68 -22.42
N ALA A 45 -15.29 -11.19 -23.64
CA ALA A 45 -13.99 -11.63 -24.11
C ALA A 45 -12.97 -10.48 -24.19
N ALA A 46 -13.40 -9.29 -24.60
CA ALA A 46 -12.54 -8.10 -24.63
C ALA A 46 -12.13 -7.68 -23.22
N THR A 47 -13.09 -7.56 -22.30
CA THR A 47 -12.80 -7.22 -20.89
C THR A 47 -11.84 -8.23 -20.26
N PHE A 48 -12.09 -9.54 -20.47
CA PHE A 48 -11.20 -10.57 -19.94
C PHE A 48 -9.78 -10.49 -20.52
N ARG A 49 -9.65 -10.17 -21.80
CA ARG A 49 -8.34 -9.96 -22.43
C ARG A 49 -7.63 -8.74 -21.82
N ASP A 50 -8.37 -7.65 -21.62
CA ASP A 50 -7.81 -6.42 -21.07
C ASP A 50 -7.40 -6.60 -19.60
N ASP A 51 -8.22 -7.27 -18.78
CA ASP A 51 -7.88 -7.65 -17.39
C ASP A 51 -6.64 -8.55 -17.33
N LEU A 52 -6.53 -9.52 -18.24
CA LEU A 52 -5.37 -10.41 -18.30
C LEU A 52 -4.10 -9.64 -18.71
N SER A 53 -4.22 -8.70 -19.67
CA SER A 53 -3.12 -7.83 -20.06
C SER A 53 -2.64 -6.97 -18.90
N ALA A 54 -3.56 -6.29 -18.20
CA ALA A 54 -3.27 -5.50 -17.01
C ALA A 54 -2.58 -6.33 -15.91
N TYR A 55 -3.07 -7.54 -15.66
CA TYR A 55 -2.44 -8.46 -14.71
C TYR A 55 -0.98 -8.78 -15.07
N TYR A 56 -0.69 -9.09 -16.35
CA TYR A 56 0.67 -9.39 -16.77
C TYR A 56 1.58 -8.16 -16.76
N VAL A 57 1.05 -6.98 -17.07
CA VAL A 57 1.77 -5.71 -16.92
C VAL A 57 2.15 -5.50 -15.45
N ALA A 58 1.20 -5.62 -14.52
CA ALA A 58 1.47 -5.51 -13.09
C ALA A 58 2.50 -6.55 -12.61
N ARG A 59 2.37 -7.81 -13.03
CA ARG A 59 3.31 -8.86 -12.68
C ARG A 59 4.72 -8.57 -13.19
N SER A 60 4.84 -8.06 -14.42
CA SER A 60 6.13 -7.64 -14.98
C SER A 60 6.77 -6.52 -14.16
N GLY A 61 5.96 -5.61 -13.60
CA GLY A 61 6.42 -4.57 -12.68
C GLY A 61 7.06 -5.15 -11.41
N VAL A 62 6.46 -6.18 -10.83
CA VAL A 62 7.06 -6.86 -9.65
C VAL A 62 8.41 -7.47 -9.99
N GLU A 63 8.55 -8.13 -11.14
CA GLU A 63 9.83 -8.71 -11.58
C GLU A 63 10.89 -7.62 -11.84
N LEU A 64 10.48 -6.49 -12.40
CA LEU A 64 11.35 -5.32 -12.58
C LEU A 64 11.83 -4.76 -11.24
N ALA A 65 10.91 -4.57 -10.27
CA ALA A 65 11.26 -4.10 -8.94
C ALA A 65 12.25 -5.03 -8.24
N LEU A 66 12.01 -6.35 -8.31
CA LEU A 66 12.94 -7.35 -7.76
C LEU A 66 14.30 -7.31 -8.44
N ALA A 67 14.36 -7.07 -9.75
CA ALA A 67 15.63 -6.94 -10.46
C ALA A 67 16.40 -5.70 -9.99
N VAL A 68 15.71 -4.56 -9.83
CA VAL A 68 16.32 -3.31 -9.35
C VAL A 68 16.87 -3.48 -7.93
N LEU A 69 16.08 -4.04 -7.00
CA LEU A 69 16.53 -4.30 -5.62
C LEU A 69 17.73 -5.28 -5.56
N ARG A 70 17.79 -6.26 -6.46
CA ARG A 70 18.95 -7.17 -6.53
C ARG A 70 20.20 -6.48 -7.05
N MET A 71 20.06 -5.65 -8.07
CA MET A 71 21.20 -4.87 -8.62
C MET A 71 21.77 -3.94 -7.56
N ASP A 72 20.90 -3.23 -6.84
CA ASP A 72 21.25 -2.35 -5.74
C ASP A 72 22.01 -3.11 -4.62
N PHE A 73 21.45 -4.23 -4.17
CA PHE A 73 22.09 -5.08 -3.16
C PHE A 73 23.47 -5.61 -3.61
N GLU A 74 23.63 -6.00 -4.89
CA GLU A 74 24.90 -6.49 -5.46
C GLU A 74 25.92 -5.36 -5.53
N GLU A 75 25.51 -4.14 -5.94
CA GLU A 75 26.37 -2.94 -5.99
C GLU A 75 26.86 -2.57 -4.59
N ASP A 76 25.98 -2.52 -3.62
CA ASP A 76 26.33 -2.24 -2.23
C ASP A 76 27.32 -3.27 -1.64
N GLN A 77 27.11 -4.56 -1.91
CA GLN A 77 28.06 -5.58 -1.47
C GLN A 77 29.44 -5.42 -2.14
N GLU A 78 29.46 -5.06 -3.43
CA GLU A 78 30.71 -4.84 -4.13
C GLU A 78 31.44 -3.61 -3.58
N ASP A 79 30.73 -2.52 -3.30
CA ASP A 79 31.29 -1.28 -2.76
C ASP A 79 31.84 -1.46 -1.34
N VAL A 80 31.16 -2.23 -0.49
CA VAL A 80 31.70 -2.63 0.80
C VAL A 80 32.94 -3.52 0.65
N SER A 81 32.91 -4.50 -0.25
CA SER A 81 34.04 -5.42 -0.48
C SER A 81 35.28 -4.72 -1.03
N GLN A 82 35.09 -3.66 -1.82
CA GLN A 82 36.16 -2.81 -2.37
C GLN A 82 36.61 -1.71 -1.41
N GLY A 83 35.98 -1.56 -0.25
CA GLY A 83 36.29 -0.56 0.76
C GLY A 83 35.88 0.86 0.36
N LYS A 84 34.99 1.03 -0.62
CA LYS A 84 34.40 2.31 -0.99
C LYS A 84 33.37 2.77 0.04
N GLN A 85 32.63 1.82 0.63
CA GLN A 85 31.69 2.05 1.73
C GLN A 85 32.10 1.24 2.95
N SER A 86 31.72 1.69 4.14
CA SER A 86 31.98 0.98 5.39
C SER A 86 30.93 -0.08 5.71
N THR A 87 29.69 0.12 5.24
CA THR A 87 28.55 -0.77 5.38
C THR A 87 27.63 -0.61 4.17
N ARG A 88 26.75 -1.57 3.93
CA ARG A 88 25.63 -1.42 3.02
C ARG A 88 24.72 -0.27 3.48
N GLN A 89 24.20 0.51 2.56
CA GLN A 89 23.35 1.65 2.83
C GLN A 89 22.17 1.63 1.86
N ASP A 90 20.98 1.89 2.38
CA ASP A 90 19.80 2.10 1.54
C ASP A 90 19.24 3.50 1.83
N HIS A 91 19.07 4.32 0.80
CA HIS A 91 18.63 5.71 0.93
C HIS A 91 17.70 6.17 -0.21
N LEU A 92 17.02 7.31 -0.01
CA LEU A 92 16.00 7.80 -0.94
C LEU A 92 16.56 8.35 -2.27
N GLY A 93 17.88 8.46 -2.43
CA GLY A 93 18.54 8.87 -3.69
C GLY A 93 18.74 7.73 -4.68
N GLU A 94 18.49 6.48 -4.30
CA GLU A 94 18.72 5.30 -5.13
C GLU A 94 17.62 5.07 -6.16
N LEU A 95 17.94 4.24 -7.16
CA LEU A 95 17.01 3.95 -8.25
C LEU A 95 15.71 3.30 -7.75
N TRP A 96 15.80 2.37 -6.79
CA TRP A 96 14.62 1.70 -6.25
C TRP A 96 13.63 2.68 -5.60
N ALA A 97 14.11 3.72 -4.93
CA ALA A 97 13.28 4.72 -4.26
C ALA A 97 12.58 5.67 -5.25
N ASN A 98 13.11 5.80 -6.47
CA ASN A 98 12.63 6.71 -7.53
C ASN A 98 12.14 5.94 -8.77
N LEU A 99 11.81 4.65 -8.61
CA LEU A 99 11.44 3.78 -9.72
C LEU A 99 10.11 4.17 -10.38
N ASP A 100 9.18 4.75 -9.65
CA ASP A 100 7.92 5.29 -10.15
C ASP A 100 8.15 6.43 -11.17
N GLU A 101 9.07 7.34 -10.88
CA GLU A 101 9.45 8.43 -11.80
C GLU A 101 10.18 7.87 -13.04
N ALA A 102 11.08 6.92 -12.84
CA ALA A 102 11.81 6.28 -13.93
C ALA A 102 10.89 5.51 -14.89
N VAL A 103 9.95 4.73 -14.38
CA VAL A 103 8.94 4.00 -15.15
C VAL A 103 8.02 4.96 -15.89
N THR A 104 7.55 6.02 -15.23
CA THR A 104 6.69 7.04 -15.84
C THR A 104 7.41 7.76 -16.98
N ALA A 105 8.69 8.11 -16.80
CA ALA A 105 9.51 8.73 -17.84
C ALA A 105 9.72 7.80 -19.04
N ALA A 106 9.99 6.51 -18.79
CA ALA A 106 10.15 5.51 -19.85
C ALA A 106 8.86 5.33 -20.68
N GLN A 107 7.70 5.29 -20.05
CA GLN A 107 6.40 5.22 -20.74
C GLN A 107 6.09 6.49 -21.55
N GLY A 108 6.57 7.64 -21.09
CA GLY A 108 6.46 8.90 -21.86
C GLY A 108 7.32 8.92 -23.13
N LEU A 109 8.42 8.16 -23.18
CA LEU A 109 9.30 8.04 -24.33
C LEU A 109 8.82 6.98 -25.32
N GLU A 110 8.29 5.86 -24.83
CA GLU A 110 7.79 4.74 -25.63
C GLU A 110 6.35 4.40 -25.20
N ALA A 111 5.35 4.98 -25.87
CA ALA A 111 3.94 4.82 -25.55
C ALA A 111 3.43 3.35 -25.63
N ASP A 112 4.17 2.46 -26.27
CA ASP A 112 3.81 1.04 -26.46
C ASP A 112 4.72 0.07 -25.68
N LEU A 113 5.45 0.59 -24.68
CA LEU A 113 6.40 -0.21 -23.88
C LEU A 113 5.75 -1.45 -23.23
N PHE A 114 4.47 -1.36 -22.89
CA PHE A 114 3.68 -2.44 -22.30
C PHE A 114 2.51 -2.90 -23.19
N GLY A 115 2.65 -2.84 -24.52
CA GLY A 115 1.60 -3.26 -25.45
C GLY A 115 0.35 -2.38 -25.41
N GLY A 116 0.51 -1.10 -25.10
CA GLY A 116 -0.58 -0.11 -24.96
C GLY A 116 -1.13 -0.02 -23.52
N GLY A 117 -0.68 -0.87 -22.58
CA GLY A 117 -0.99 -0.75 -21.16
C GLY A 117 -0.11 0.28 -20.44
N GLN A 118 -0.49 0.62 -19.22
CA GLN A 118 0.30 1.48 -18.32
C GLN A 118 0.71 0.70 -17.07
N LEU A 119 1.93 0.94 -16.61
CA LEU A 119 2.46 0.38 -15.38
C LEU A 119 2.69 1.50 -14.36
N PHE A 120 2.12 1.35 -13.17
CA PHE A 120 2.49 2.14 -11.98
C PHE A 120 3.23 1.22 -11.03
N LEU A 121 4.46 1.59 -10.70
CA LEU A 121 5.36 0.76 -9.92
C LEU A 121 6.02 1.60 -8.84
N ARG A 122 5.94 1.15 -7.59
CA ARG A 122 6.53 1.81 -6.44
C ARG A 122 7.15 0.77 -5.52
N ILE A 123 8.32 1.08 -5.00
CA ILE A 123 8.98 0.33 -3.93
C ILE A 123 8.98 1.20 -2.68
N ILE A 124 8.56 0.63 -1.57
CA ILE A 124 8.50 1.30 -0.27
C ILE A 124 9.37 0.50 0.68
N ASP A 125 10.31 1.18 1.30
CA ASP A 125 11.09 0.63 2.39
C ASP A 125 10.20 0.49 3.63
N GLU A 126 10.03 -0.73 4.15
CA GLU A 126 9.26 -0.96 5.37
C GLU A 126 10.11 -0.75 6.63
N ASP A 127 11.45 -0.78 6.52
CA ASP A 127 12.35 -0.48 7.64
C ASP A 127 12.47 1.02 7.93
N ARG A 128 11.92 1.89 7.08
CA ARG A 128 11.75 3.32 7.37
C ARG A 128 10.71 3.63 8.45
N LYS A 129 9.90 2.63 8.83
CA LYS A 129 8.73 2.74 9.70
C LYS A 129 8.95 2.03 11.03
N ILE A 130 8.12 2.35 12.00
CA ILE A 130 8.11 1.67 13.30
C ILE A 130 7.30 0.39 13.18
N ASN A 131 7.84 -0.75 13.63
CA ASN A 131 7.10 -2.01 13.64
C ASN A 131 6.10 -2.04 14.80
N VAL A 132 4.80 -1.91 14.48
CA VAL A 132 3.71 -1.90 15.46
C VAL A 132 3.58 -3.23 16.23
N ASN A 133 3.99 -4.35 15.63
CA ASN A 133 4.01 -5.66 16.30
C ASN A 133 4.95 -5.71 17.49
N LEU A 134 5.81 -4.72 17.66
CA LEU A 134 6.76 -4.60 18.76
C LEU A 134 6.37 -3.49 19.75
N ILE A 135 5.13 -2.98 19.67
CA ILE A 135 4.66 -1.86 20.52
C ILE A 135 4.81 -2.16 22.01
N ASN A 136 4.64 -3.41 22.42
CA ASN A 136 4.77 -3.84 23.82
C ASN A 136 6.24 -3.99 24.29
N GLN A 137 7.22 -3.78 23.39
CA GLN A 137 8.64 -3.84 23.77
C GLN A 137 9.12 -2.50 24.31
N GLN A 138 9.92 -2.54 25.37
CA GLN A 138 10.49 -1.36 26.03
C GLN A 138 11.27 -0.44 25.08
N SER A 139 11.85 -0.96 24.02
CA SER A 139 12.61 -0.19 23.02
C SER A 139 11.75 0.53 22.00
N THR A 140 10.54 0.01 21.70
CA THR A 140 9.63 0.53 20.67
C THR A 140 8.53 1.40 21.26
N TYR A 141 8.04 1.03 22.45
CA TYR A 141 6.95 1.74 23.12
C TYR A 141 7.17 3.26 23.21
N PRO A 142 8.33 3.79 23.67
CA PRO A 142 8.52 5.23 23.80
C PRO A 142 8.46 5.98 22.46
N ILE A 143 8.84 5.32 21.35
CA ILE A 143 8.81 5.93 20.03
C ILE A 143 7.34 6.03 19.54
N VAL A 144 6.57 4.95 19.68
CA VAL A 144 5.15 4.96 19.34
C VAL A 144 4.38 5.94 20.21
N GLU A 145 4.65 5.97 21.51
CA GLU A 145 4.02 6.92 22.45
C GLU A 145 4.22 8.37 22.00
N ARG A 146 5.43 8.77 21.61
CA ARG A 146 5.70 10.13 21.10
C ARG A 146 4.94 10.43 19.81
N ILE A 147 4.87 9.47 18.86
CA ILE A 147 4.06 9.65 17.64
C ILE A 147 2.59 9.91 17.99
N PHE A 148 2.04 9.18 18.95
CA PHE A 148 0.64 9.34 19.36
C PHE A 148 0.40 10.68 20.07
N LEU A 149 1.33 11.10 20.93
CA LEU A 149 1.26 12.39 21.64
C LEU A 149 1.35 13.58 20.66
N ASP A 150 2.29 13.54 19.73
CA ASP A 150 2.52 14.63 18.77
C ASP A 150 1.33 14.85 17.82
N SER A 151 0.58 13.81 17.54
CA SER A 151 -0.61 13.86 16.67
C SER A 151 -1.93 13.95 17.42
N GLU A 152 -1.89 14.04 18.76
CA GLU A 152 -3.10 14.01 19.61
C GLU A 152 -3.99 12.79 19.34
N ILE A 153 -3.39 11.64 19.04
CA ILE A 153 -4.08 10.36 18.96
C ILE A 153 -4.37 9.87 20.39
N SER A 154 -5.59 9.35 20.60
CA SER A 154 -6.02 8.89 21.92
C SER A 154 -5.11 7.79 22.47
N GLU A 155 -4.83 7.85 23.77
CA GLU A 155 -4.18 6.77 24.50
C GLU A 155 -4.99 5.47 24.44
N ASP A 156 -6.33 5.57 24.46
CA ASP A 156 -7.21 4.42 24.34
C ASP A 156 -6.96 3.61 23.06
N TYR A 157 -6.74 4.31 21.94
CA TYR A 157 -6.41 3.64 20.67
C TYR A 157 -5.03 2.96 20.73
N ARG A 158 -4.04 3.60 21.36
CA ARG A 158 -2.71 2.98 21.57
C ARG A 158 -2.84 1.71 22.40
N SER A 159 -3.57 1.76 23.52
CA SER A 159 -3.81 0.61 24.39
C SER A 159 -4.55 -0.51 23.67
N ALA A 160 -5.56 -0.18 22.87
CA ALA A 160 -6.25 -1.17 22.04
C ALA A 160 -5.35 -1.81 20.98
N ILE A 161 -4.34 -1.10 20.45
CA ILE A 161 -3.31 -1.70 19.58
C ILE A 161 -2.41 -2.65 20.37
N MET A 162 -2.06 -2.30 21.61
CA MET A 162 -1.24 -3.15 22.49
C MET A 162 -1.94 -4.47 22.79
N ASP A 163 -3.22 -4.42 23.13
CA ASP A 163 -4.05 -5.60 23.37
C ASP A 163 -4.26 -6.43 22.08
N TRP A 164 -4.38 -5.77 20.91
CA TRP A 164 -4.54 -6.46 19.65
C TRP A 164 -3.36 -7.36 19.29
N VAL A 165 -2.14 -6.95 19.67
CA VAL A 165 -0.89 -7.65 19.29
C VAL A 165 -0.31 -8.54 20.37
N ASP A 166 -0.80 -8.48 21.60
CA ASP A 166 -0.34 -9.38 22.66
C ASP A 166 -1.18 -10.66 22.75
N GLU A 167 -0.74 -11.62 23.55
CA GLU A 167 -1.38 -12.94 23.65
C GLU A 167 -2.26 -13.07 24.90
N ASN A 168 -2.30 -12.03 25.76
CA ASN A 168 -3.07 -12.08 26.98
C ASN A 168 -4.51 -11.56 26.75
N GLN A 169 -5.38 -11.61 27.78
CA GLN A 169 -6.77 -11.11 27.72
C GLN A 169 -7.00 -10.04 28.81
N GLU A 170 -5.94 -9.35 29.20
CA GLU A 170 -5.99 -8.31 30.24
C GLU A 170 -6.00 -6.95 29.52
N GLU A 171 -7.13 -6.23 29.61
CA GLU A 171 -7.27 -4.92 28.99
C GLU A 171 -6.20 -3.94 29.50
N THR A 172 -5.47 -3.30 28.61
CA THR A 172 -4.47 -2.27 28.92
C THR A 172 -5.14 -0.95 29.30
N ASP A 173 -4.88 -0.41 30.47
CA ASP A 173 -5.38 0.90 30.90
C ASP A 173 -4.54 2.05 30.29
N PRO A 174 -5.19 3.16 29.83
CA PRO A 174 -6.64 3.35 29.67
C PRO A 174 -7.15 2.83 28.34
N GLY A 175 -8.37 2.32 28.32
CA GLY A 175 -9.17 2.14 27.10
C GLY A 175 -8.77 1.00 26.16
N GLY A 176 -7.99 0.03 26.66
CA GLY A 176 -7.69 -1.21 25.94
C GLY A 176 -8.95 -1.98 25.53
N ALA A 177 -8.80 -2.88 24.57
CA ALA A 177 -9.90 -3.65 24.01
C ALA A 177 -9.49 -5.07 23.66
N GLU A 178 -10.05 -6.03 24.39
CA GLU A 178 -9.81 -7.45 24.24
C GLU A 178 -10.95 -8.17 23.51
N THR A 179 -10.83 -9.47 23.28
CA THR A 179 -11.84 -10.30 22.59
C THR A 179 -13.26 -10.03 23.08
N ARG A 180 -13.45 -9.85 24.41
CA ARG A 180 -14.77 -9.55 24.97
C ARG A 180 -15.37 -8.25 24.43
N PHE A 181 -14.57 -7.22 24.16
CA PHE A 181 -15.04 -5.97 23.57
C PHE A 181 -15.52 -6.21 22.13
N TYR A 182 -14.71 -6.85 21.29
CA TYR A 182 -15.00 -7.07 19.87
C TYR A 182 -16.16 -8.05 19.63
N GLU A 183 -16.34 -9.05 20.50
CA GLU A 183 -17.49 -9.98 20.45
C GLU A 183 -18.84 -9.33 20.78
N ASN A 184 -18.85 -8.16 21.44
CA ASN A 184 -20.07 -7.42 21.76
C ASN A 184 -20.44 -6.35 20.70
N LEU A 185 -19.71 -6.25 19.60
CA LEU A 185 -20.03 -5.36 18.49
C LEU A 185 -21.22 -5.88 17.67
N ASP A 186 -21.85 -5.01 16.88
CA ASP A 186 -22.95 -5.39 15.97
C ASP A 186 -22.53 -6.47 14.95
N ASN A 187 -21.28 -6.42 14.51
CA ASN A 187 -20.64 -7.46 13.69
C ASN A 187 -19.47 -8.03 14.50
N PRO A 188 -19.68 -9.05 15.31
CA PRO A 188 -18.68 -9.55 16.25
C PRO A 188 -17.52 -10.28 15.54
N TYR A 189 -16.31 -10.09 16.08
CA TYR A 189 -15.08 -10.81 15.72
C TYR A 189 -14.18 -10.90 16.97
N PRO A 190 -13.27 -11.87 17.05
CA PRO A 190 -12.32 -11.94 18.16
C PRO A 190 -11.21 -10.89 18.00
N CYS A 191 -10.55 -10.52 19.10
CA CYS A 191 -9.24 -9.88 19.06
C CYS A 191 -8.24 -10.82 18.36
N LYS A 192 -7.17 -10.28 17.78
CA LYS A 192 -6.19 -11.13 17.11
C LYS A 192 -5.32 -11.91 18.09
N ASP A 193 -5.04 -11.33 19.24
CA ASP A 193 -4.17 -11.90 20.28
C ASP A 193 -2.82 -12.34 19.70
N GLY A 194 -2.21 -11.49 18.87
CA GLY A 194 -0.95 -11.81 18.22
C GLY A 194 -0.52 -10.80 17.15
N PRO A 195 0.65 -11.00 16.54
CA PRO A 195 1.19 -10.07 15.57
C PRO A 195 0.24 -9.82 14.38
N MET A 196 0.10 -8.56 13.98
CA MET A 196 -0.61 -8.18 12.76
C MET A 196 0.09 -8.75 11.53
N ASP A 197 -0.67 -9.27 10.57
CA ASP A 197 -0.17 -9.68 9.26
C ASP A 197 -0.05 -8.50 8.30
N THR A 198 -0.93 -7.51 8.47
CA THR A 198 -0.96 -6.30 7.63
C THR A 198 -1.30 -5.07 8.46
N ILE A 199 -0.76 -3.92 8.05
CA ILE A 199 -1.07 -2.64 8.70
C ILE A 199 -2.56 -2.25 8.58
N SER A 200 -3.28 -2.81 7.61
CA SER A 200 -4.73 -2.58 7.44
C SER A 200 -5.57 -3.13 8.60
N GLU A 201 -5.02 -4.00 9.44
CA GLU A 201 -5.68 -4.48 10.64
C GLU A 201 -5.93 -3.37 11.66
N LEU A 202 -5.17 -2.28 11.62
CA LEU A 202 -5.44 -1.08 12.43
C LEU A 202 -6.90 -0.60 12.30
N ARG A 203 -7.53 -0.84 11.12
CA ARG A 203 -8.92 -0.46 10.85
C ARG A 203 -9.96 -1.29 11.61
N MET A 204 -9.54 -2.41 12.18
CA MET A 204 -10.39 -3.30 12.98
C MET A 204 -10.33 -2.95 14.47
N ILE A 205 -9.38 -2.11 14.87
CA ILE A 205 -9.09 -1.81 16.27
C ILE A 205 -10.01 -0.69 16.79
N SER A 206 -10.47 -0.84 18.02
CA SER A 206 -11.28 0.17 18.70
C SER A 206 -10.61 1.55 18.70
N GLY A 207 -11.33 2.59 18.32
CA GLY A 207 -10.79 3.96 18.23
C GLY A 207 -10.19 4.35 16.90
N HIS A 208 -10.09 3.44 15.93
CA HIS A 208 -9.49 3.71 14.60
C HIS A 208 -10.11 4.92 13.88
N ASP A 209 -11.44 5.05 13.87
CA ASP A 209 -12.15 6.12 13.14
C ASP A 209 -11.75 7.53 13.59
N GLU A 210 -11.39 7.71 14.86
CA GLU A 210 -10.89 8.97 15.39
C GLU A 210 -9.40 9.15 15.07
N ALA A 211 -8.60 8.10 15.14
CA ALA A 211 -7.17 8.11 14.84
C ALA A 211 -6.89 8.42 13.36
N THR A 212 -7.71 7.93 12.43
CA THR A 212 -7.56 8.19 10.99
C THR A 212 -7.77 9.64 10.59
N LYS A 213 -8.43 10.44 11.41
CA LYS A 213 -8.60 11.88 11.18
C LYS A 213 -7.32 12.66 11.46
N LYS A 214 -6.37 12.06 12.16
CA LYS A 214 -5.10 12.65 12.52
C LYS A 214 -4.08 12.44 11.41
N THR A 215 -3.38 13.48 11.08
CA THR A 215 -2.29 13.47 10.10
C THR A 215 -1.09 14.21 10.65
N PHE A 216 0.08 13.83 10.18
CA PHE A 216 1.34 14.45 10.57
C PHE A 216 1.78 15.41 9.46
N GLU A 217 2.31 16.57 9.84
CA GLU A 217 2.88 17.50 8.88
C GLU A 217 4.10 16.87 8.20
N ALA A 218 4.18 17.01 6.88
CA ALA A 218 5.36 16.61 6.13
C ALA A 218 6.43 17.71 6.25
N PHE A 219 7.67 17.28 6.37
CA PHE A 219 8.81 18.18 6.32
C PHE A 219 9.09 18.61 4.87
N GLU A 220 9.85 19.68 4.70
CA GLU A 220 10.22 20.17 3.36
C GLU A 220 10.96 19.07 2.57
N GLY A 221 10.48 18.78 1.37
CA GLY A 221 11.03 17.71 0.52
C GLY A 221 10.40 16.32 0.72
N GLU A 222 9.56 16.14 1.73
CA GLU A 222 8.86 14.88 1.96
C GLU A 222 7.45 14.88 1.34
N LYS A 223 6.99 13.69 0.96
CA LYS A 223 5.62 13.46 0.46
C LYS A 223 4.99 12.33 1.27
N GLY A 224 4.03 12.66 2.12
CA GLY A 224 3.13 11.68 2.75
C GLY A 224 2.04 11.21 1.77
N SER A 225 1.37 10.11 2.10
CA SER A 225 0.28 9.56 1.29
C SER A 225 -1.07 10.22 1.56
N GLY A 226 -1.21 10.96 2.66
CA GLY A 226 -2.44 11.64 3.07
C GLY A 226 -2.74 12.91 2.27
N ASP A 227 -3.90 13.51 2.56
CA ASP A 227 -4.33 14.75 1.94
C ASP A 227 -3.27 15.86 2.06
N LYS A 228 -3.00 16.55 0.96
CA LYS A 228 -2.00 17.62 0.86
C LYS A 228 -0.55 17.18 1.14
N GLY A 229 -0.24 15.89 0.95
CA GLY A 229 1.10 15.35 1.15
C GLY A 229 1.49 15.14 2.61
N LYS A 230 0.52 15.15 3.54
CA LYS A 230 0.76 14.82 4.95
C LYS A 230 0.97 13.33 5.15
N TRP A 231 1.61 12.98 6.26
CA TRP A 231 1.76 11.60 6.68
C TRP A 231 0.52 11.10 7.40
N THR A 232 0.14 9.86 7.18
CA THR A 232 -0.87 9.13 7.94
C THR A 232 -0.20 8.18 8.93
N LEU A 233 -0.94 7.66 9.90
CA LEU A 233 -0.40 6.67 10.82
C LEU A 233 0.08 5.39 10.10
N GLU A 234 -0.63 4.96 9.05
CA GLU A 234 -0.24 3.82 8.20
C GLU A 234 1.08 4.05 7.43
N ASP A 235 1.46 5.31 7.21
CA ASP A 235 2.74 5.65 6.59
C ASP A 235 3.93 5.55 7.56
N LEU A 236 3.67 5.70 8.87
CA LEU A 236 4.68 5.75 9.92
C LEU A 236 4.86 4.40 10.62
N LEU A 237 3.85 3.53 10.55
CA LEU A 237 3.84 2.20 11.14
C LEU A 237 3.96 1.11 10.07
N SER A 238 4.56 0.00 10.45
CA SER A 238 4.67 -1.21 9.65
C SER A 238 4.18 -2.40 10.48
N ALA A 239 3.60 -3.41 9.82
CA ALA A 239 3.11 -4.63 10.44
C ALA A 239 3.69 -5.86 9.75
N VAL A 240 5.00 -5.85 9.45
CA VAL A 240 5.66 -6.99 8.80
C VAL A 240 5.98 -8.05 9.85
N PRO A 241 5.37 -9.26 9.77
CA PRO A 241 5.63 -10.32 10.72
C PRO A 241 7.11 -10.75 10.71
N GLY A 242 7.68 -10.93 11.90
CA GLY A 242 9.07 -11.34 12.05
C GLY A 242 10.12 -10.26 11.80
N ARG A 243 9.72 -9.06 11.36
CA ARG A 243 10.62 -7.91 11.23
C ARG A 243 11.07 -7.45 12.63
N GLY A 244 12.36 -7.15 12.75
CA GLY A 244 12.95 -6.57 13.98
C GLY A 244 12.52 -5.11 14.22
N PRO A 245 13.02 -4.50 15.30
CA PRO A 245 12.72 -3.11 15.66
C PRO A 245 13.55 -2.08 14.89
N ASN A 246 14.44 -2.48 13.99
CA ASN A 246 15.35 -1.56 13.31
C ASN A 246 14.61 -0.53 12.45
N ILE A 247 15.09 0.71 12.53
CA ILE A 247 14.59 1.85 11.73
C ILE A 247 15.76 2.36 10.88
N ASN A 248 15.58 2.35 9.56
CA ASN A 248 16.56 2.93 8.64
C ASN A 248 16.49 4.46 8.68
N VAL A 249 17.52 5.10 9.25
CA VAL A 249 17.56 6.56 9.43
C VAL A 249 17.70 7.32 8.11
N ASN A 250 18.23 6.67 7.06
CA ASN A 250 18.39 7.29 5.74
C ASN A 250 17.07 7.38 4.95
N THR A 251 16.07 6.59 5.32
CA THR A 251 14.77 6.56 4.64
C THR A 251 13.60 6.97 5.54
N ALA A 252 13.78 6.94 6.87
CA ALA A 252 12.72 7.22 7.85
C ALA A 252 12.05 8.59 7.61
N PRO A 253 10.71 8.70 7.68
CA PRO A 253 9.99 9.96 7.62
C PRO A 253 10.37 10.91 8.77
N GLY A 254 10.25 12.20 8.54
CA GLY A 254 10.54 13.20 9.57
C GLY A 254 9.81 12.97 10.89
N PRO A 255 8.50 12.67 10.93
CA PRO A 255 7.81 12.33 12.17
C PRO A 255 8.40 11.13 12.90
N VAL A 256 8.92 10.13 12.19
CA VAL A 256 9.60 8.98 12.80
C VAL A 256 10.94 9.40 13.40
N ILE A 257 11.73 10.22 12.70
CA ILE A 257 12.99 10.77 13.25
C ILE A 257 12.71 11.64 14.49
N MET A 258 11.68 12.48 14.45
CA MET A 258 11.29 13.31 15.59
C MET A 258 10.90 12.45 16.80
N ALA A 259 10.24 11.34 16.59
CA ALA A 259 9.84 10.43 17.66
C ALA A 259 10.98 9.60 18.26
N LEU A 260 12.19 9.62 17.70
CA LEU A 260 13.32 8.86 18.25
C LEU A 260 13.75 9.37 19.63
N HIS A 261 13.63 10.69 19.90
CA HIS A 261 13.97 11.25 21.20
C HIS A 261 13.07 12.44 21.55
N GLN A 262 12.76 12.63 22.82
CA GLN A 262 11.86 13.68 23.30
C GLN A 262 12.40 15.11 23.08
N ASP A 263 13.70 15.28 22.97
CA ASP A 263 14.36 16.57 22.77
C ASP A 263 14.65 16.87 21.29
N ILE A 264 14.22 16.00 20.37
CA ILE A 264 14.29 16.26 18.94
C ILE A 264 13.10 17.13 18.55
N ASP A 265 13.39 18.33 18.04
CA ASP A 265 12.39 19.26 17.56
C ASP A 265 12.29 19.30 16.02
N HIS A 266 11.29 20.01 15.52
CA HIS A 266 11.00 20.13 14.09
C HIS A 266 12.17 20.72 13.28
N LEU A 267 12.91 21.72 13.83
CA LEU A 267 14.00 22.35 13.10
C LEU A 267 15.21 21.41 12.97
N GLN A 268 15.51 20.68 14.03
CA GLN A 268 16.59 19.68 14.04
C GLN A 268 16.32 18.55 13.06
N VAL A 269 15.04 18.09 12.97
CA VAL A 269 14.65 17.11 11.97
C VAL A 269 14.79 17.66 10.56
N GLN A 270 14.32 18.89 10.31
CA GLN A 270 14.42 19.52 8.99
C GLN A 270 15.90 19.62 8.54
N GLU A 271 16.81 19.98 9.43
CA GLU A 271 18.25 20.04 9.16
C GLU A 271 18.80 18.64 8.86
N ALA A 272 18.49 17.64 9.70
CA ALA A 272 18.93 16.27 9.49
C ALA A 272 18.43 15.67 8.16
N LEU A 273 17.19 15.98 7.75
CA LEU A 273 16.63 15.55 6.47
C LEU A 273 17.32 16.18 5.26
N GLN A 274 17.69 17.46 5.36
CA GLN A 274 18.44 18.14 4.30
C GLN A 274 19.85 17.56 4.17
N ASP A 275 20.54 17.38 5.30
CA ASP A 275 21.90 16.85 5.33
C ASP A 275 21.96 15.41 4.80
N ARG A 276 21.05 14.52 5.23
CA ARG A 276 21.02 13.14 4.72
C ARG A 276 20.64 13.04 3.23
N THR A 277 19.91 14.03 2.70
CA THR A 277 19.59 14.07 1.26
C THR A 277 20.81 14.43 0.45
N ALA A 278 21.70 15.27 0.99
CA ALA A 278 22.95 15.66 0.35
C ALA A 278 24.04 14.59 0.51
N ASP A 279 24.12 13.96 1.69
CA ASP A 279 25.12 12.94 2.03
C ASP A 279 24.50 11.94 3.04
N PRO A 280 24.02 10.79 2.59
CA PRO A 280 23.39 9.78 3.47
C PRO A 280 24.35 9.31 4.57
N PHE A 281 23.82 9.05 5.75
CA PHE A 281 24.61 8.57 6.88
C PHE A 281 25.26 7.22 6.58
N PRO A 282 26.60 7.12 6.56
CA PRO A 282 27.28 5.90 6.14
C PRO A 282 27.18 4.76 7.16
N ARG A 283 26.79 5.06 8.41
CA ARG A 283 26.62 4.10 9.52
C ARG A 283 25.80 4.73 10.63
N VAL A 284 25.24 3.91 11.47
CA VAL A 284 24.42 4.35 12.62
C VAL A 284 25.18 5.29 13.56
N ASP A 285 26.47 5.02 13.81
CA ASP A 285 27.29 5.88 14.67
C ASP A 285 27.40 7.31 14.10
N ALA A 286 27.49 7.46 12.77
CA ALA A 286 27.53 8.78 12.15
C ALA A 286 26.23 9.58 12.40
N PHE A 287 25.07 8.91 12.34
CA PHE A 287 23.79 9.51 12.70
C PHE A 287 23.73 9.91 14.20
N ARG A 288 24.19 9.02 15.08
CA ARG A 288 24.27 9.30 16.53
C ARG A 288 25.20 10.47 16.84
N ASP A 289 26.38 10.49 16.23
CA ASP A 289 27.36 11.57 16.38
C ASP A 289 26.82 12.89 15.84
N TYR A 290 26.03 12.86 14.74
CA TYR A 290 25.38 14.05 14.19
C TYR A 290 24.44 14.70 15.21
N PHE A 291 23.53 13.94 15.83
CA PHE A 291 22.60 14.46 16.83
C PHE A 291 23.30 14.88 18.12
N ASN A 292 24.30 14.13 18.55
CA ASN A 292 25.07 14.45 19.75
C ASN A 292 25.91 15.74 19.57
N ASN A 293 26.61 15.88 18.45
CA ASN A 293 27.51 17.00 18.21
C ASN A 293 26.78 18.30 17.87
N ASN A 294 25.69 18.24 17.11
CA ASN A 294 24.97 19.43 16.68
C ASN A 294 23.90 19.86 17.69
N PHE A 295 23.28 18.92 18.40
CA PHE A 295 22.11 19.21 19.26
C PHE A 295 22.27 18.73 20.70
N GLY A 296 23.36 18.02 21.05
CA GLY A 296 23.59 17.50 22.41
C GLY A 296 22.72 16.29 22.77
N ILE A 297 22.14 15.60 21.78
CA ILE A 297 21.24 14.46 21.98
C ILE A 297 22.04 13.16 21.81
N ALA A 298 22.36 12.50 22.93
CA ALA A 298 23.22 11.30 22.95
C ALA A 298 22.42 9.99 23.05
N ASP A 299 21.24 10.02 23.69
CA ASP A 299 20.49 8.79 24.08
C ASP A 299 19.46 8.37 23.00
N LEU A 300 19.90 8.24 21.75
CA LEU A 300 19.05 7.71 20.69
C LEU A 300 18.79 6.21 20.85
N PRO A 301 17.64 5.69 20.38
CA PRO A 301 17.28 4.27 20.50
C PRO A 301 18.35 3.32 19.97
N PRO A 302 18.51 2.12 20.56
CA PRO A 302 19.54 1.19 20.12
C PRO A 302 19.29 0.59 18.72
N HIS A 303 18.02 0.53 18.30
CA HIS A 303 17.58 -0.17 17.10
C HIS A 303 17.48 0.78 15.90
N LEU A 304 18.60 1.31 15.45
CA LEU A 304 18.73 2.11 14.24
C LEU A 304 19.55 1.34 13.20
N ALA A 305 19.27 1.57 11.93
CA ALA A 305 20.00 1.02 10.80
C ALA A 305 20.24 2.09 9.74
N VAL A 306 21.13 1.82 8.80
CA VAL A 306 21.37 2.62 7.60
C VAL A 306 21.06 1.85 6.33
N HIS A 307 20.59 0.60 6.48
CA HIS A 307 20.15 -0.28 5.39
C HIS A 307 18.83 -0.94 5.77
N SER A 308 18.15 -1.49 4.78
CA SER A 308 16.84 -2.10 4.89
C SER A 308 16.85 -3.56 4.44
N GLU A 309 15.99 -4.37 5.02
CA GLU A 309 15.81 -5.79 4.70
C GLU A 309 14.41 -6.08 4.14
N TYR A 310 13.45 -5.19 4.40
CA TYR A 310 12.04 -5.38 4.07
C TYR A 310 11.53 -4.26 3.16
N PHE A 311 11.14 -4.63 1.96
CA PHE A 311 10.57 -3.72 0.97
C PHE A 311 9.19 -4.18 0.55
N ARG A 312 8.26 -3.23 0.40
CA ARG A 312 6.94 -3.46 -0.17
C ARG A 312 6.92 -2.99 -1.61
N ILE A 313 6.51 -3.87 -2.52
CA ILE A 313 6.37 -3.57 -3.93
C ILE A 313 4.89 -3.37 -4.24
N GLU A 314 4.54 -2.21 -4.76
CA GLU A 314 3.21 -1.86 -5.26
C GLU A 314 3.28 -1.77 -6.78
N SER A 315 2.54 -2.64 -7.47
CA SER A 315 2.52 -2.70 -8.93
C SER A 315 1.09 -2.75 -9.44
N VAL A 316 0.73 -1.80 -10.27
CA VAL A 316 -0.61 -1.68 -10.88
C VAL A 316 -0.45 -1.60 -12.39
N GLY A 317 -1.11 -2.52 -13.10
CA GLY A 317 -1.23 -2.51 -14.56
C GLY A 317 -2.63 -2.02 -14.97
N ILE A 318 -2.70 -1.21 -16.00
CA ILE A 318 -3.95 -0.71 -16.58
C ILE A 318 -3.94 -0.96 -18.07
#